data_f8caa182097a0ff30f0a63ba19e695f7
#
_entry.id   f8caa182097a0ff30f0a63ba19e695f7
#
_cell.length_a   1.000
_cell.length_b   1.000
_cell.length_c   1.000
_cell.angle_alpha   90.00
_cell.angle_beta   90.00
_cell.angle_gamma   90.00
#
_symmetry.space_group_name_H-M   'P 1'
#
loop_
_entity.id
_entity.type
_entity.pdbx_description
1 polymer ?
#
loop_
_entity_poly.entity_id
_entity_poly.type
_entity_poly.pdbx_seq_one_letter_code
_entity_poly.pdbx_strand_id
1 'polypeptide(L)'
;MTYDRYSDYRVDGKISASKQATVAGDVPVLGLNNKIPARLIEGSELNYSLTFDAAVFETDPTGCLTYSDDATGSTPIVNVDNDLSIGSFDIRTNPLTRDCYYATISGAGEILSVLNPYDLTEDIDGRDVTAEIQTENVMFVIPTRYSSRSATKLSISTDWQKGTPYAHTFDGHTYKYLAIGVYEGAIVNNKLMSVSGVAPTTSTTRPTFRTAAQANGAGWHLTNWHEWQLYRDMVLMGLKSFDSQRRLGQGNSRGNSTVPTVTLSSGSLNLAGPYAGTVGETDPVSPVKFLIENPWGNRWQFLDDFVVSAGYEEPAGQFWADIYAGQTLTPTDLTSDKIKIGSVPLPNITASFNTYCTKIQTTDAGWGLFDANSGSDSTGLCDRHWGNGTPPDLRLGIVGGSSADGSLGGLSALSLSVTLGGSYWSYGARVAFVFD
;
A
#
# COMPACT_ATOMS: atom_id res chain seq x y z
N MET A 1 -31.37 4.84 11.52
CA MET A 1 -31.82 4.53 10.16
C MET A 1 -30.97 3.37 9.67
N THR A 2 -31.51 2.18 9.66
CA THR A 2 -30.86 0.99 9.11
C THR A 2 -30.87 1.13 7.61
N TYR A 3 -29.70 1.37 7.02
CA TYR A 3 -29.53 1.39 5.58
C TYR A 3 -29.41 -0.05 5.07
N ASP A 4 -30.53 -0.64 4.71
CA ASP A 4 -30.54 -1.87 3.89
C ASP A 4 -30.23 -1.49 2.43
N ARG A 5 -28.95 -1.22 2.12
CA ARG A 5 -28.48 -0.88 0.77
C ARG A 5 -28.00 -2.08 -0.02
N TYR A 6 -27.98 -3.27 0.58
CA TYR A 6 -27.58 -4.49 -0.14
C TYR A 6 -28.69 -5.06 -1.03
N SER A 7 -29.96 -4.82 -0.67
CA SER A 7 -31.09 -5.28 -1.49
C SER A 7 -31.17 -4.63 -2.86
N ASP A 8 -30.67 -3.38 -2.98
CA ASP A 8 -30.76 -2.62 -4.25
C ASP A 8 -29.71 -3.06 -5.30
N TYR A 9 -28.74 -3.90 -4.91
CA TYR A 9 -27.68 -4.38 -5.79
C TYR A 9 -27.80 -5.86 -6.15
N ARG A 10 -28.85 -6.52 -5.74
CA ARG A 10 -29.14 -7.89 -6.16
C ARG A 10 -29.68 -7.86 -7.60
N VAL A 11 -28.85 -8.23 -8.55
CA VAL A 11 -29.38 -8.77 -9.81
C VAL A 11 -29.94 -10.13 -9.48
N ASP A 12 -31.26 -10.26 -9.55
CA ASP A 12 -32.01 -11.49 -9.24
C ASP A 12 -31.30 -12.72 -9.85
N GLY A 13 -30.60 -13.41 -9.04
CA GLY A 13 -30.19 -14.79 -9.01
C GLY A 13 -29.74 -15.52 -10.28
N LYS A 14 -29.69 -14.90 -11.46
CA LYS A 14 -29.26 -15.58 -12.69
C LYS A 14 -28.71 -14.57 -13.69
N ILE A 15 -27.38 -14.43 -13.73
CA ILE A 15 -26.74 -13.98 -14.97
C ILE A 15 -26.84 -15.17 -15.93
N SER A 16 -27.68 -15.04 -16.96
CA SER A 16 -27.76 -16.09 -17.97
C SER A 16 -26.42 -16.15 -18.72
N ALA A 17 -25.95 -17.34 -19.03
CA ALA A 17 -24.69 -17.60 -19.73
C ALA A 17 -24.55 -16.81 -21.07
N SER A 18 -25.65 -16.28 -21.63
CA SER A 18 -25.64 -15.50 -22.85
C SER A 18 -25.20 -14.04 -22.68
N LYS A 19 -25.06 -13.51 -21.45
CA LYS A 19 -24.53 -12.15 -21.18
C LYS A 19 -23.04 -12.13 -20.83
N GLN A 20 -22.39 -13.28 -20.68
CA GLN A 20 -20.97 -13.39 -20.37
C GLN A 20 -20.04 -13.05 -21.54
N ALA A 21 -20.53 -12.94 -22.75
CA ALA A 21 -19.69 -12.95 -23.94
C ALA A 21 -19.29 -11.56 -24.50
N THR A 22 -19.64 -10.44 -23.87
CA THR A 22 -19.48 -9.12 -24.50
C THR A 22 -18.93 -8.01 -23.61
N VAL A 23 -18.41 -8.30 -22.42
CA VAL A 23 -17.79 -7.26 -21.60
C VAL A 23 -16.27 -7.39 -21.68
N ALA A 24 -15.61 -6.39 -22.24
CA ALA A 24 -14.16 -6.29 -22.21
C ALA A 24 -13.70 -6.15 -20.76
N GLY A 25 -13.11 -7.23 -20.24
CA GLY A 25 -12.69 -7.38 -18.85
C GLY A 25 -13.48 -8.52 -18.18
N ASP A 26 -12.96 -9.74 -18.30
CA ASP A 26 -13.55 -10.87 -17.59
C ASP A 26 -13.50 -10.62 -16.08
N VAL A 27 -14.65 -10.57 -15.48
CA VAL A 27 -14.77 -10.54 -14.03
C VAL A 27 -14.45 -11.94 -13.50
N PRO A 28 -13.71 -12.09 -12.37
CA PRO A 28 -13.38 -13.41 -11.85
C PRO A 28 -14.66 -14.23 -11.68
N VAL A 29 -14.65 -15.44 -12.20
CA VAL A 29 -15.71 -16.42 -11.89
C VAL A 29 -15.48 -16.85 -10.45
N LEU A 30 -16.22 -16.26 -9.53
CA LEU A 30 -16.23 -16.73 -8.14
C LEU A 30 -16.77 -18.16 -8.12
N GLY A 31 -15.97 -19.10 -7.62
CA GLY A 31 -16.26 -20.54 -7.64
C GLY A 31 -17.51 -20.97 -6.87
N LEU A 32 -18.11 -20.11 -6.08
CA LEU A 32 -19.33 -20.35 -5.33
C LEU A 32 -20.27 -19.16 -5.45
N ASN A 33 -21.38 -19.36 -6.14
CA ASN A 33 -22.56 -18.52 -6.20
C ASN A 33 -22.65 -17.33 -7.18
N ASN A 34 -21.72 -17.16 -8.13
CA ASN A 34 -21.86 -16.15 -9.24
C ASN A 34 -22.28 -14.73 -8.78
N LYS A 35 -21.84 -14.28 -7.62
CA LYS A 35 -22.23 -12.99 -7.07
C LYS A 35 -21.15 -11.95 -7.24
N ILE A 36 -21.05 -11.44 -8.47
CA ILE A 36 -20.26 -10.25 -8.73
C ILE A 36 -21.14 -9.04 -8.45
N PRO A 37 -20.74 -8.10 -7.61
CA PRO A 37 -21.48 -6.84 -7.45
C PRO A 37 -21.70 -6.18 -8.81
N ALA A 38 -22.92 -5.82 -9.16
CA ALA A 38 -23.27 -5.18 -10.46
C ALA A 38 -22.40 -3.96 -10.78
N ARG A 39 -21.89 -3.28 -9.76
CA ARG A 39 -20.95 -2.15 -9.84
C ARG A 39 -19.60 -2.48 -10.50
N LEU A 40 -19.22 -3.76 -10.58
CA LEU A 40 -18.00 -4.19 -11.25
C LEU A 40 -18.16 -4.32 -12.78
N ILE A 41 -19.37 -4.13 -13.30
CA ILE A 41 -19.71 -4.41 -14.70
C ILE A 41 -19.78 -3.13 -15.56
N GLU A 42 -19.97 -1.96 -14.97
CA GLU A 42 -20.11 -0.68 -15.72
C GLU A 42 -18.97 0.28 -15.33
N GLY A 43 -17.93 0.34 -16.14
CA GLY A 43 -16.84 1.31 -16.00
C GLY A 43 -16.70 2.19 -17.24
N SER A 44 -17.06 3.45 -17.14
CA SER A 44 -16.45 4.48 -17.97
C SER A 44 -14.96 4.51 -17.67
N GLU A 45 -14.12 4.71 -18.69
CA GLU A 45 -12.69 4.93 -18.50
C GLU A 45 -12.47 6.03 -17.47
N LEU A 46 -11.68 5.72 -16.44
CA LEU A 46 -11.36 6.61 -15.34
C LEU A 46 -9.94 7.15 -15.49
N ASN A 47 -9.76 8.44 -15.24
CA ASN A 47 -8.44 9.05 -15.09
C ASN A 47 -8.44 9.97 -13.86
N TYR A 48 -8.15 9.42 -12.69
CA TYR A 48 -8.14 10.13 -11.42
C TYR A 48 -6.76 10.73 -11.16
N SER A 49 -6.67 12.05 -10.96
CA SER A 49 -5.37 12.71 -10.93
C SER A 49 -5.22 13.72 -9.80
N LEU A 50 -3.96 13.88 -9.35
CA LEU A 50 -3.49 14.96 -8.50
C LEU A 50 -2.38 15.74 -9.22
N THR A 51 -2.43 17.06 -9.13
CA THR A 51 -1.32 17.94 -9.49
C THR A 51 -0.57 18.38 -8.25
N PHE A 52 0.74 18.55 -8.38
CA PHE A 52 1.64 18.97 -7.31
C PHE A 52 2.13 20.41 -7.54
N ASP A 53 2.10 21.19 -6.47
CA ASP A 53 2.85 22.43 -6.41
C ASP A 53 4.11 22.22 -5.56
N ALA A 54 5.25 22.07 -6.22
CA ALA A 54 6.51 21.79 -5.55
C ALA A 54 6.99 22.97 -4.67
N ALA A 55 6.63 24.19 -5.00
CA ALA A 55 7.00 25.37 -4.19
C ALA A 55 6.17 25.42 -2.89
N VAL A 56 4.91 24.99 -2.96
CA VAL A 56 4.05 24.91 -1.77
C VAL A 56 4.44 23.74 -0.88
N PHE A 57 4.91 22.62 -1.45
CA PHE A 57 5.30 21.44 -0.67
C PHE A 57 6.35 21.75 0.41
N GLU A 58 7.31 22.62 0.13
CA GLU A 58 8.36 22.97 1.08
C GLU A 58 7.80 23.58 2.38
N THR A 59 6.65 24.21 2.32
CA THR A 59 6.04 24.94 3.45
C THR A 59 4.72 24.33 3.92
N ASP A 60 3.98 23.71 3.02
CA ASP A 60 2.68 23.09 3.31
C ASP A 60 2.49 21.78 2.50
N PRO A 61 2.97 20.63 3.01
CA PRO A 61 2.79 19.35 2.35
C PRO A 61 1.32 18.88 2.30
N THR A 62 0.42 19.56 3.00
CA THR A 62 -1.03 19.28 2.96
C THR A 62 -1.75 20.10 1.90
N GLY A 63 -1.27 21.30 1.58
CA GLY A 63 -1.88 22.24 0.63
C GLY A 63 -1.35 22.13 -0.78
N CYS A 64 -0.24 21.42 -1.00
CA CYS A 64 0.44 21.37 -2.31
C CYS A 64 -0.28 20.52 -3.38
N LEU A 65 -1.34 19.78 -3.02
CA LEU A 65 -2.05 18.87 -3.90
C LEU A 65 -3.38 19.46 -4.37
N THR A 66 -3.67 19.31 -5.66
CA THR A 66 -4.95 19.71 -6.26
C THR A 66 -5.53 18.59 -7.10
N TYR A 67 -6.83 18.30 -6.92
CA TYR A 67 -7.54 17.34 -7.75
C TYR A 67 -7.66 17.85 -9.20
N SER A 68 -7.46 16.95 -10.15
CA SER A 68 -7.59 17.23 -11.58
C SER A 68 -8.20 16.02 -12.31
N ASP A 69 -8.55 16.21 -13.57
CA ASP A 69 -9.27 15.25 -14.40
C ASP A 69 -10.56 14.78 -13.69
N ASP A 70 -10.84 13.48 -13.65
CA ASP A 70 -12.05 12.91 -13.03
C ASP A 70 -12.09 13.08 -11.50
N ALA A 71 -10.98 13.45 -10.88
CA ALA A 71 -10.93 13.79 -9.47
C ALA A 71 -11.43 15.22 -9.17
N THR A 72 -11.60 16.06 -10.19
CA THR A 72 -12.04 17.46 -10.02
C THR A 72 -13.37 17.54 -9.26
N GLY A 73 -13.41 18.36 -8.22
CA GLY A 73 -14.59 18.51 -7.37
C GLY A 73 -14.70 17.50 -6.23
N SER A 74 -13.79 16.52 -6.15
CA SER A 74 -13.73 15.61 -5.00
C SER A 74 -13.36 16.33 -3.72
N THR A 75 -13.87 15.82 -2.59
CA THR A 75 -13.51 16.26 -1.24
C THR A 75 -12.68 15.15 -0.56
N PRO A 76 -11.55 15.50 0.08
CA PRO A 76 -10.67 14.50 0.69
C PRO A 76 -11.26 13.86 1.95
N ILE A 77 -10.66 12.74 2.34
CA ILE A 77 -10.81 12.18 3.68
C ILE A 77 -10.07 13.08 4.65
N VAL A 78 -10.74 13.49 5.71
CA VAL A 78 -10.18 14.35 6.75
C VAL A 78 -10.66 13.88 8.12
N ASN A 79 -9.74 13.77 9.05
CA ASN A 79 -10.04 13.49 10.45
C ASN A 79 -9.70 14.74 11.28
N VAL A 80 -10.71 15.38 11.80
CA VAL A 80 -10.55 16.58 12.65
C VAL A 80 -11.07 16.23 14.03
N ASP A 81 -10.21 16.32 15.04
CA ASP A 81 -10.58 16.03 16.43
C ASP A 81 -11.25 14.65 16.61
N ASN A 82 -10.83 13.67 15.83
CA ASN A 82 -11.37 12.31 15.77
C ASN A 82 -12.81 12.22 15.20
N ASP A 83 -13.25 13.24 14.50
CA ASP A 83 -14.46 13.21 13.66
C ASP A 83 -14.04 12.98 12.20
N LEU A 84 -14.18 11.72 11.76
CA LEU A 84 -13.71 11.27 10.44
C LEU A 84 -14.75 11.55 9.37
N SER A 85 -14.44 12.47 8.46
CA SER A 85 -15.18 12.68 7.22
C SER A 85 -14.50 11.94 6.08
N ILE A 86 -15.21 11.04 5.40
CA ILE A 86 -14.69 10.30 4.24
C ILE A 86 -14.80 11.08 2.92
N GLY A 87 -15.39 12.28 2.94
CA GLY A 87 -15.55 13.13 1.76
C GLY A 87 -16.20 12.39 0.59
N SER A 88 -15.54 12.43 -0.57
CA SER A 88 -15.97 11.74 -1.79
C SER A 88 -15.49 10.29 -1.88
N PHE A 89 -14.83 9.74 -0.85
CA PHE A 89 -14.10 8.46 -0.94
C PHE A 89 -14.85 7.27 -0.30
N ASP A 90 -16.18 7.24 -0.38
CA ASP A 90 -16.90 6.02 -0.06
C ASP A 90 -16.45 4.88 -0.99
N ILE A 91 -15.98 3.77 -0.40
CA ILE A 91 -15.38 2.65 -1.14
C ILE A 91 -16.31 2.04 -2.19
N ARG A 92 -17.63 2.18 -2.01
CA ARG A 92 -18.64 1.63 -2.92
C ARG A 92 -18.98 2.56 -4.08
N THR A 93 -18.79 3.85 -3.91
CA THR A 93 -19.28 4.85 -4.88
C THR A 93 -18.17 5.65 -5.52
N ASN A 94 -17.02 5.79 -4.86
CA ASN A 94 -15.89 6.51 -5.43
C ASN A 94 -15.35 5.78 -6.68
N PRO A 95 -15.19 6.47 -7.81
CA PRO A 95 -14.72 5.85 -9.05
C PRO A 95 -13.38 5.13 -8.93
N LEU A 96 -12.47 5.59 -8.06
CA LEU A 96 -11.16 4.97 -7.85
C LEU A 96 -11.25 3.61 -7.14
N THR A 97 -12.24 3.42 -6.27
CA THR A 97 -12.31 2.26 -5.36
C THR A 97 -13.55 1.39 -5.53
N ARG A 98 -14.56 1.86 -6.26
CA ARG A 98 -15.87 1.18 -6.36
C ARG A 98 -15.83 -0.24 -6.92
N ASP A 99 -14.81 -0.58 -7.70
CA ASP A 99 -14.55 -1.90 -8.27
C ASP A 99 -13.50 -2.70 -7.49
N CYS A 100 -12.91 -2.10 -6.44
CA CYS A 100 -12.08 -2.80 -5.47
C CYS A 100 -12.96 -3.48 -4.43
N TYR A 101 -12.46 -4.57 -3.83
CA TYR A 101 -13.19 -5.31 -2.82
C TYR A 101 -12.26 -5.99 -1.82
N TYR A 102 -12.81 -6.38 -0.68
CA TYR A 102 -12.12 -7.25 0.27
C TYR A 102 -12.53 -8.70 0.03
N ALA A 103 -11.60 -9.61 0.17
CA ALA A 103 -11.87 -11.03 0.05
C ALA A 103 -10.99 -11.85 0.99
N THR A 104 -11.47 -13.01 1.40
CA THR A 104 -10.62 -14.09 1.88
C THR A 104 -10.18 -14.92 0.69
N ILE A 105 -8.86 -15.18 0.62
CA ILE A 105 -8.26 -15.93 -0.48
C ILE A 105 -7.46 -17.09 0.08
N SER A 106 -7.75 -18.30 -0.38
CA SER A 106 -7.02 -19.50 0.02
C SER A 106 -5.57 -19.48 -0.50
N GLY A 107 -4.71 -20.32 0.08
CA GLY A 107 -3.35 -20.50 -0.44
C GLY A 107 -3.32 -21.00 -1.89
N ALA A 108 -4.37 -21.64 -2.39
CA ALA A 108 -4.50 -22.02 -3.79
C ALA A 108 -4.91 -20.87 -4.71
N GLY A 109 -5.17 -19.68 -4.16
CA GLY A 109 -5.61 -18.50 -4.92
C GLY A 109 -7.12 -18.44 -5.18
N GLU A 110 -7.91 -19.28 -4.50
CA GLU A 110 -9.36 -19.27 -4.63
C GLU A 110 -9.98 -18.21 -3.72
N ILE A 111 -10.87 -17.38 -4.26
CA ILE A 111 -11.68 -16.45 -3.48
C ILE A 111 -12.74 -17.26 -2.74
N LEU A 112 -12.68 -17.27 -1.42
CA LEU A 112 -13.61 -18.01 -0.56
C LEU A 112 -14.82 -17.17 -0.19
N SER A 113 -14.60 -15.90 0.19
CA SER A 113 -15.65 -14.95 0.53
C SER A 113 -15.29 -13.55 0.04
N VAL A 114 -16.28 -12.81 -0.45
CA VAL A 114 -16.17 -11.36 -0.63
C VAL A 114 -16.71 -10.71 0.62
N LEU A 115 -15.90 -9.87 1.26
CA LEU A 115 -16.19 -9.34 2.59
C LEU A 115 -16.97 -8.01 2.52
N ASN A 116 -17.75 -7.76 3.56
CA ASN A 116 -18.38 -6.47 3.78
C ASN A 116 -17.30 -5.41 4.08
N PRO A 117 -17.14 -4.35 3.27
CA PRO A 117 -16.06 -3.38 3.46
C PRO A 117 -16.20 -2.54 4.75
N TYR A 118 -17.36 -2.56 5.38
CA TYR A 118 -17.60 -1.85 6.65
C TYR A 118 -17.50 -2.74 7.87
N ASP A 119 -17.57 -4.07 7.67
CA ASP A 119 -17.42 -5.08 8.70
C ASP A 119 -16.76 -6.32 8.11
N LEU A 120 -15.46 -6.47 8.28
CA LEU A 120 -14.70 -7.59 7.72
C LEU A 120 -15.00 -8.93 8.40
N THR A 121 -15.79 -8.95 9.47
CA THR A 121 -16.25 -10.19 10.11
C THR A 121 -17.47 -10.81 9.42
N GLU A 122 -18.04 -10.07 8.44
CA GLU A 122 -19.15 -10.50 7.61
C GLU A 122 -18.78 -10.52 6.13
N ASP A 123 -19.38 -11.42 5.37
CA ASP A 123 -19.36 -11.34 3.92
C ASP A 123 -20.43 -10.35 3.39
N ILE A 124 -20.45 -10.12 2.08
CA ILE A 124 -21.40 -9.18 1.46
C ILE A 124 -22.87 -9.62 1.58
N ASP A 125 -23.15 -10.87 1.95
CA ASP A 125 -24.47 -11.40 2.19
C ASP A 125 -24.86 -11.40 3.68
N GLY A 126 -23.95 -10.90 4.56
CA GLY A 126 -24.14 -10.84 6.01
C GLY A 126 -23.91 -12.17 6.73
N ARG A 127 -23.18 -13.11 6.10
CA ARG A 127 -22.73 -14.33 6.76
C ARG A 127 -21.52 -14.03 7.64
N ASP A 128 -21.52 -14.53 8.87
CA ASP A 128 -20.35 -14.46 9.76
C ASP A 128 -19.17 -15.26 9.17
N VAL A 129 -18.05 -14.60 9.00
CA VAL A 129 -16.78 -15.15 8.50
C VAL A 129 -15.63 -14.94 9.48
N THR A 130 -15.92 -14.67 10.76
CA THR A 130 -14.92 -14.41 11.79
C THR A 130 -13.86 -15.52 11.87
N ALA A 131 -14.27 -16.78 11.80
CA ALA A 131 -13.32 -17.90 11.82
C ALA A 131 -12.48 -17.98 10.54
N GLU A 132 -13.05 -17.61 9.39
CA GLU A 132 -12.39 -17.65 8.09
C GLU A 132 -11.29 -16.58 8.00
N ILE A 133 -11.55 -15.34 8.45
CA ILE A 133 -10.54 -14.26 8.46
C ILE A 133 -9.38 -14.49 9.44
N GLN A 134 -9.49 -15.46 10.35
CA GLN A 134 -8.42 -15.88 11.27
C GLN A 134 -7.52 -16.97 10.69
N THR A 135 -7.94 -17.64 9.62
CA THR A 135 -7.25 -18.80 9.04
C THR A 135 -6.88 -18.64 7.58
N GLU A 136 -7.57 -17.79 6.83
CA GLU A 136 -7.35 -17.52 5.41
C GLU A 136 -6.84 -16.09 5.18
N ASN A 137 -6.17 -15.85 4.06
CA ASN A 137 -5.63 -14.53 3.74
C ASN A 137 -6.74 -13.53 3.49
N VAL A 138 -6.83 -12.49 4.30
CA VAL A 138 -7.71 -11.34 4.09
C VAL A 138 -7.00 -10.33 3.21
N MET A 139 -7.53 -10.11 2.02
CA MET A 139 -6.87 -9.33 0.97
C MET A 139 -7.76 -8.17 0.50
N PHE A 140 -7.15 -7.04 0.21
CA PHE A 140 -7.76 -5.94 -0.53
C PHE A 140 -7.42 -6.11 -2.01
N VAL A 141 -8.42 -6.35 -2.84
CA VAL A 141 -8.28 -6.67 -4.26
C VAL A 141 -8.51 -5.41 -5.10
N ILE A 142 -7.55 -5.15 -5.98
CA ILE A 142 -7.53 -3.99 -6.88
C ILE A 142 -7.52 -4.52 -8.33
N PRO A 143 -8.53 -4.24 -9.14
CA PRO A 143 -8.48 -4.50 -10.58
C PRO A 143 -7.38 -3.69 -11.25
N THR A 144 -6.94 -4.10 -12.45
CA THR A 144 -5.84 -3.44 -13.15
C THR A 144 -5.97 -1.92 -13.16
N ARG A 145 -4.90 -1.26 -12.72
CA ARG A 145 -4.74 0.19 -12.73
C ARG A 145 -3.49 0.55 -13.52
N TYR A 146 -3.61 1.61 -14.30
CA TYR A 146 -2.54 2.20 -15.09
C TYR A 146 -2.12 3.48 -14.41
N SER A 147 -0.87 3.54 -13.99
CA SER A 147 -0.30 4.72 -13.32
C SER A 147 0.54 5.53 -14.31
N SER A 148 0.38 6.84 -14.28
CA SER A 148 1.31 7.75 -14.94
C SER A 148 1.75 8.86 -13.99
N ARG A 149 3.00 9.28 -14.14
CA ARG A 149 3.60 10.28 -13.27
C ARG A 149 4.47 11.24 -14.07
N SER A 150 4.40 12.49 -13.70
CA SER A 150 5.28 13.55 -14.21
C SER A 150 5.79 14.39 -13.04
N ALA A 151 6.64 15.36 -13.30
CA ALA A 151 7.16 16.26 -12.27
C ALA A 151 6.07 17.00 -11.48
N THR A 152 4.87 17.16 -12.06
CA THR A 152 3.79 17.96 -11.47
C THR A 152 2.46 17.23 -11.37
N LYS A 153 2.39 15.97 -11.79
CA LYS A 153 1.11 15.25 -11.86
C LYS A 153 1.28 13.76 -11.60
N LEU A 154 0.35 13.22 -10.85
CA LEU A 154 0.14 11.79 -10.61
C LEU A 154 -1.25 11.42 -11.12
N SER A 155 -1.35 10.29 -11.83
CA SER A 155 -2.64 9.77 -12.30
C SER A 155 -2.76 8.27 -12.07
N ILE A 156 -3.97 7.85 -11.71
CA ILE A 156 -4.40 6.45 -11.68
C ILE A 156 -5.58 6.33 -12.66
N SER A 157 -5.45 5.43 -13.63
CA SER A 157 -6.45 5.26 -14.68
C SER A 157 -6.88 3.81 -14.82
N THR A 158 -8.09 3.59 -15.33
CA THR A 158 -8.55 2.29 -15.85
C THR A 158 -8.31 2.14 -17.35
N ASP A 159 -7.90 3.23 -18.02
CA ASP A 159 -7.57 3.27 -19.45
C ASP A 159 -6.08 2.94 -19.67
N TRP A 160 -5.81 1.86 -20.41
CA TRP A 160 -4.45 1.41 -20.73
C TRP A 160 -3.64 2.44 -21.53
N GLN A 161 -4.30 3.40 -22.19
CA GLN A 161 -3.63 4.47 -22.94
C GLN A 161 -3.10 5.60 -22.05
N LYS A 162 -3.50 5.63 -20.77
CA LYS A 162 -3.21 6.71 -19.82
C LYS A 162 -2.05 6.43 -18.88
N GLY A 163 -1.47 5.24 -18.92
CA GLY A 163 -0.38 4.88 -18.03
C GLY A 163 0.13 3.47 -18.22
N THR A 164 0.92 3.00 -17.28
CA THR A 164 1.53 1.67 -17.26
C THR A 164 1.04 0.87 -16.05
N PRO A 165 0.72 -0.43 -16.20
CA PRO A 165 0.19 -1.24 -15.11
C PRO A 165 1.31 -1.87 -14.25
N TYR A 166 2.30 -1.06 -13.83
CA TYR A 166 3.48 -1.55 -13.12
C TYR A 166 3.15 -2.44 -11.91
N ALA A 167 2.17 -2.03 -11.10
CA ALA A 167 1.77 -2.78 -9.90
C ALA A 167 1.08 -4.11 -10.21
N HIS A 168 0.60 -4.29 -11.43
CA HIS A 168 -0.07 -5.52 -11.88
C HIS A 168 0.85 -6.40 -12.72
N THR A 169 2.11 -5.98 -12.93
CA THR A 169 3.09 -6.73 -13.71
C THR A 169 4.00 -7.51 -12.78
N PHE A 170 3.96 -8.82 -12.87
CA PHE A 170 4.75 -9.73 -12.07
C PHE A 170 5.36 -10.80 -12.99
N ASP A 171 6.66 -11.04 -12.90
CA ASP A 171 7.40 -12.00 -13.72
C ASP A 171 7.13 -11.86 -15.24
N GLY A 172 7.04 -10.59 -15.69
CA GLY A 172 6.82 -10.25 -17.10
C GLY A 172 5.39 -10.44 -17.62
N HIS A 173 4.45 -10.86 -16.75
CA HIS A 173 3.03 -10.97 -17.07
C HIS A 173 2.24 -9.86 -16.36
N THR A 174 1.26 -9.28 -17.07
CA THR A 174 0.31 -8.33 -16.49
C THR A 174 -0.98 -9.03 -16.12
N TYR A 175 -1.26 -9.06 -14.83
CA TYR A 175 -2.44 -9.71 -14.25
C TYR A 175 -3.62 -8.75 -14.16
N LYS A 176 -4.84 -9.28 -14.16
CA LYS A 176 -6.06 -8.49 -14.03
C LYS A 176 -6.28 -7.96 -12.63
N TYR A 177 -5.79 -8.67 -11.63
CA TYR A 177 -6.01 -8.34 -10.23
C TYR A 177 -4.70 -8.38 -9.45
N LEU A 178 -4.55 -7.37 -8.59
CA LEU A 178 -3.58 -7.32 -7.51
C LEU A 178 -4.35 -7.40 -6.19
N ALA A 179 -3.95 -8.28 -5.31
CA ALA A 179 -4.45 -8.37 -3.94
C ALA A 179 -3.32 -8.03 -2.96
N ILE A 180 -3.55 -7.07 -2.07
CA ILE A 180 -2.61 -6.68 -1.01
C ILE A 180 -3.20 -7.13 0.31
N GLY A 181 -2.39 -7.76 1.18
CA GLY A 181 -2.81 -8.19 2.49
C GLY A 181 -3.43 -7.04 3.31
N VAL A 182 -4.62 -7.22 3.84
CA VAL A 182 -5.28 -6.20 4.68
C VAL A 182 -4.48 -5.99 5.96
N TYR A 183 -3.91 -7.04 6.51
CA TYR A 183 -3.12 -7.00 7.74
C TYR A 183 -1.63 -7.10 7.45
N GLU A 184 -0.83 -6.60 8.38
CA GLU A 184 0.61 -6.88 8.41
C GLU A 184 0.83 -8.39 8.55
N GLY A 185 1.79 -8.92 7.80
CA GLY A 185 1.97 -10.36 7.64
C GLY A 185 2.45 -11.08 8.91
N ALA A 186 1.83 -12.19 9.20
CA ALA A 186 2.29 -13.15 10.20
C ALA A 186 2.72 -14.46 9.53
N ILE A 187 3.84 -15.05 9.96
CA ILE A 187 4.25 -16.38 9.50
C ILE A 187 3.51 -17.43 10.32
N VAL A 188 2.52 -18.04 9.71
CA VAL A 188 1.70 -19.11 10.29
C VAL A 188 1.91 -20.38 9.46
N ASN A 189 2.28 -21.49 10.09
CA ASN A 189 2.55 -22.75 9.40
C ASN A 189 3.54 -22.60 8.22
N ASN A 190 4.61 -21.83 8.40
CA ASN A 190 5.64 -21.50 7.39
C ASN A 190 5.12 -20.67 6.18
N LYS A 191 3.93 -20.12 6.24
CA LYS A 191 3.35 -19.23 5.23
C LYS A 191 3.23 -17.82 5.78
N LEU A 192 3.58 -16.80 4.99
CA LEU A 192 3.28 -15.43 5.32
C LEU A 192 1.83 -15.15 4.98
N MET A 193 1.04 -14.86 6.00
CA MET A 193 -0.40 -14.74 5.89
C MET A 193 -0.90 -13.38 6.40
N SER A 194 -1.94 -12.88 5.76
CA SER A 194 -2.71 -11.71 6.18
C SER A 194 -3.96 -12.19 6.92
N VAL A 195 -3.84 -12.49 8.22
CA VAL A 195 -4.92 -13.06 9.04
C VAL A 195 -5.21 -12.19 10.26
N SER A 196 -6.46 -12.20 10.70
CA SER A 196 -6.93 -11.44 11.87
C SER A 196 -6.53 -12.11 13.19
N GLY A 197 -6.35 -11.31 14.25
CA GLY A 197 -6.17 -11.80 15.63
C GLY A 197 -4.74 -12.19 15.98
N VAL A 198 -3.77 -12.03 15.09
CA VAL A 198 -2.36 -12.41 15.34
C VAL A 198 -1.43 -11.21 15.29
N ALA A 199 -0.35 -11.27 16.05
CA ALA A 199 0.71 -10.27 15.95
C ALA A 199 1.52 -10.49 14.66
N PRO A 200 1.92 -9.40 13.95
CA PRO A 200 2.79 -9.53 12.78
C PRO A 200 4.13 -10.15 13.17
N THR A 201 4.66 -10.99 12.31
CA THR A 201 5.99 -11.59 12.51
C THR A 201 7.06 -10.52 12.35
N THR A 202 8.04 -10.53 13.26
CA THR A 202 9.19 -9.63 13.28
C THR A 202 10.50 -10.40 13.48
N SER A 203 11.62 -9.69 13.57
CA SER A 203 12.93 -10.29 13.81
C SER A 203 13.31 -11.38 12.80
N THR A 204 12.88 -11.18 11.57
CA THR A 204 13.03 -12.11 10.45
C THR A 204 13.60 -11.37 9.25
N THR A 205 14.40 -12.04 8.44
CA THR A 205 15.03 -11.43 7.26
C THR A 205 14.06 -11.34 6.09
N ARG A 206 14.28 -10.40 5.18
CA ARG A 206 13.47 -10.28 3.95
C ARG A 206 13.44 -11.58 3.12
N PRO A 207 14.56 -12.30 2.89
CA PRO A 207 14.51 -13.58 2.17
C PRO A 207 13.61 -14.63 2.85
N THR A 208 13.58 -14.67 4.19
CA THR A 208 12.70 -15.59 4.92
C THR A 208 11.23 -15.21 4.75
N PHE A 209 10.90 -13.92 4.83
CA PHE A 209 9.55 -13.44 4.54
C PHE A 209 9.12 -13.77 3.09
N ARG A 210 10.02 -13.57 2.10
CA ARG A 210 9.76 -13.94 0.70
C ARG A 210 9.45 -15.42 0.55
N THR A 211 10.30 -16.28 1.11
CA THR A 211 10.08 -17.74 1.07
C THR A 211 8.72 -18.12 1.70
N ALA A 212 8.37 -17.48 2.82
CA ALA A 212 7.10 -17.72 3.47
C ALA A 212 5.90 -17.20 2.65
N ALA A 213 6.04 -16.08 1.93
CA ALA A 213 5.00 -15.57 1.03
C ALA A 213 4.78 -16.54 -0.13
N GLN A 214 5.86 -16.98 -0.79
CA GLN A 214 5.82 -17.94 -1.91
C GLN A 214 5.30 -19.32 -1.50
N ALA A 215 5.42 -19.70 -0.22
CA ALA A 215 4.89 -20.96 0.31
C ALA A 215 3.34 -21.03 0.28
N ASN A 216 2.63 -19.92 0.07
CA ASN A 216 1.20 -19.95 -0.19
C ASN A 216 0.88 -20.58 -1.55
N GLY A 217 1.68 -20.33 -2.60
CA GLY A 217 1.48 -20.88 -3.93
C GLY A 217 1.92 -19.94 -5.05
N ALA A 218 1.60 -20.29 -6.28
CA ALA A 218 1.91 -19.45 -7.45
C ALA A 218 1.18 -18.11 -7.38
N GLY A 219 1.84 -17.03 -7.79
CA GLY A 219 1.30 -15.66 -7.73
C GLY A 219 1.43 -14.99 -6.35
N TRP A 220 1.69 -15.76 -5.28
CA TRP A 220 1.92 -15.21 -3.95
C TRP A 220 3.35 -14.71 -3.78
N HIS A 221 3.51 -13.51 -3.28
CA HIS A 221 4.82 -12.88 -3.11
C HIS A 221 4.79 -11.85 -1.97
N LEU A 222 5.93 -11.29 -1.67
CA LEU A 222 6.07 -10.19 -0.73
C LEU A 222 5.77 -8.88 -1.48
N THR A 223 5.00 -7.98 -0.87
CA THR A 223 4.68 -6.69 -1.48
C THR A 223 5.92 -6.02 -2.06
N ASN A 224 5.86 -5.59 -3.31
CA ASN A 224 6.96 -4.97 -4.04
C ASN A 224 6.80 -3.42 -4.10
N TRP A 225 7.80 -2.74 -4.67
CA TRP A 225 7.81 -1.30 -4.77
C TRP A 225 6.64 -0.74 -5.58
N HIS A 226 6.32 -1.34 -6.72
CA HIS A 226 5.26 -0.82 -7.59
C HIS A 226 3.87 -0.98 -6.99
N GLU A 227 3.64 -2.07 -6.29
CA GLU A 227 2.41 -2.31 -5.54
C GLU A 227 2.26 -1.31 -4.40
N TRP A 228 3.35 -1.09 -3.66
CA TRP A 228 3.39 -0.05 -2.63
C TRP A 228 3.17 1.35 -3.22
N GLN A 229 3.74 1.66 -4.39
CA GLN A 229 3.53 2.94 -5.07
C GLN A 229 2.07 3.13 -5.49
N LEU A 230 1.43 2.11 -6.09
CA LEU A 230 0.01 2.19 -6.43
C LEU A 230 -0.85 2.43 -5.16
N TYR A 231 -0.59 1.65 -4.11
CA TYR A 231 -1.30 1.83 -2.85
C TYR A 231 -1.08 3.25 -2.28
N ARG A 232 0.15 3.72 -2.23
CA ARG A 232 0.50 5.07 -1.76
C ARG A 232 -0.19 6.15 -2.59
N ASP A 233 -0.25 6.00 -3.89
CA ASP A 233 -0.97 6.91 -4.80
C ASP A 233 -2.47 6.94 -4.49
N MET A 234 -3.09 5.79 -4.19
CA MET A 234 -4.50 5.73 -3.75
C MET A 234 -4.71 6.47 -2.42
N VAL A 235 -3.80 6.31 -1.47
CA VAL A 235 -3.85 7.05 -0.20
C VAL A 235 -3.74 8.55 -0.43
N LEU A 236 -2.81 9.00 -1.27
CA LEU A 236 -2.67 10.42 -1.61
C LEU A 236 -3.92 10.98 -2.28
N MET A 237 -4.54 10.22 -3.20
CA MET A 237 -5.82 10.59 -3.81
C MET A 237 -6.89 10.77 -2.73
N GLY A 238 -6.98 9.84 -1.78
CA GLY A 238 -7.99 9.90 -0.72
C GLY A 238 -7.75 11.03 0.27
N LEU A 239 -6.53 11.20 0.73
CA LEU A 239 -6.19 12.19 1.76
C LEU A 239 -5.94 13.59 1.18
N LYS A 240 -5.59 13.70 -0.08
CA LYS A 240 -5.09 14.95 -0.70
C LYS A 240 -4.01 15.60 0.15
N SER A 241 -3.10 14.79 0.68
CA SER A 241 -2.03 15.23 1.58
C SER A 241 -0.89 14.21 1.60
N PHE A 242 0.34 14.70 1.66
CA PHE A 242 1.51 13.87 1.96
C PHE A 242 1.62 13.54 3.46
N ASP A 243 1.10 14.40 4.32
CA ASP A 243 1.08 14.18 5.77
C ASP A 243 -0.11 13.28 6.16
N SER A 244 0.12 11.98 6.07
CA SER A 244 -0.89 10.96 6.36
C SER A 244 -1.29 10.91 7.83
N GLN A 245 -0.33 11.14 8.72
CA GLN A 245 -0.55 11.12 10.17
C GLN A 245 -1.46 12.25 10.62
N ARG A 246 -1.23 13.46 10.11
CA ARG A 246 -2.05 14.62 10.44
C ARG A 246 -3.44 14.55 9.82
N ARG A 247 -3.56 13.89 8.65
CA ARG A 247 -4.79 13.88 7.88
C ARG A 247 -5.76 12.79 8.29
N LEU A 248 -5.26 11.60 8.63
CA LEU A 248 -6.08 10.44 9.00
C LEU A 248 -5.86 10.00 10.44
N GLY A 249 -4.62 9.88 10.84
CA GLY A 249 -4.26 9.42 12.16
C GLY A 249 -2.81 8.99 12.26
N GLN A 250 -2.26 9.09 13.45
CA GLN A 250 -0.83 8.89 13.69
C GLN A 250 -0.37 7.44 13.46
N GLY A 251 -1.27 6.48 13.54
CA GLY A 251 -0.91 5.09 13.58
C GLY A 251 -0.24 4.69 14.91
N ASN A 252 0.05 3.43 15.09
CA ASN A 252 0.82 2.95 16.25
C ASN A 252 2.31 3.32 16.07
N SER A 253 2.68 4.57 16.35
CA SER A 253 4.03 5.10 16.13
C SER A 253 4.67 5.77 17.35
N ARG A 254 3.97 5.92 18.47
CA ARG A 254 4.37 6.78 19.59
C ARG A 254 5.27 6.17 20.63
N GLY A 255 5.67 4.93 20.49
CA GLY A 255 6.71 4.38 21.35
C GLY A 255 8.03 5.11 21.14
N ASN A 256 8.91 5.00 22.09
CA ASN A 256 10.29 5.35 21.89
C ASN A 256 11.15 4.08 21.87
N SER A 257 12.37 4.19 21.39
CA SER A 257 13.30 3.06 21.26
C SER A 257 13.61 2.34 22.60
N THR A 258 13.26 2.94 23.71
CA THR A 258 13.51 2.40 25.07
C THR A 258 12.26 1.78 25.70
N VAL A 259 11.07 2.10 25.18
CA VAL A 259 9.81 1.45 25.57
C VAL A 259 9.21 0.84 24.32
N PRO A 260 9.46 -0.47 24.04
CA PRO A 260 8.79 -1.16 22.97
C PRO A 260 7.28 -1.04 23.23
N THR A 261 6.62 -0.23 22.45
CA THR A 261 5.17 -0.18 22.50
C THR A 261 4.62 -1.52 22.06
N VAL A 262 3.48 -1.85 22.60
CA VAL A 262 2.76 -3.08 22.29
C VAL A 262 2.62 -3.21 20.78
N THR A 263 3.09 -4.33 20.24
CA THR A 263 2.77 -4.72 18.88
C THR A 263 1.27 -4.91 18.82
N LEU A 264 0.58 -4.15 17.96
CA LEU A 264 -0.84 -4.39 17.73
C LEU A 264 -1.02 -5.71 16.99
N SER A 265 -1.92 -6.54 17.49
CA SER A 265 -2.43 -7.65 16.71
C SER A 265 -3.32 -7.15 15.58
N SER A 266 -3.29 -7.84 14.46
CA SER A 266 -4.13 -7.58 13.30
C SER A 266 -5.63 -7.69 13.61
N GLY A 267 -6.45 -7.00 12.84
CA GLY A 267 -7.91 -7.11 12.92
C GLY A 267 -8.56 -6.22 13.99
N SER A 268 -7.80 -5.33 14.63
CA SER A 268 -8.35 -4.36 15.59
C SER A 268 -9.34 -3.38 14.96
N LEU A 269 -9.27 -3.18 13.65
CA LEU A 269 -10.13 -2.28 12.87
C LEU A 269 -11.08 -3.01 11.91
N ASN A 270 -11.43 -4.27 12.18
CA ASN A 270 -12.36 -5.04 11.34
C ASN A 270 -13.74 -4.38 11.21
N LEU A 271 -14.22 -3.78 12.30
CA LEU A 271 -15.53 -3.12 12.38
C LEU A 271 -15.49 -1.61 12.09
N ALA A 272 -14.32 -1.07 11.76
CA ALA A 272 -14.14 0.38 11.62
C ALA A 272 -14.39 0.89 10.18
N GLY A 273 -14.81 0.02 9.28
CA GLY A 273 -14.93 0.34 7.87
C GLY A 273 -13.57 0.42 7.15
N PRO A 274 -13.54 1.01 5.94
CA PRO A 274 -12.33 1.07 5.11
C PRO A 274 -11.32 2.14 5.54
N TYR A 275 -11.74 3.11 6.35
CA TYR A 275 -10.91 4.20 6.82
C TYR A 275 -11.10 4.42 8.32
N ALA A 276 -10.00 4.48 9.05
CA ALA A 276 -9.99 4.73 10.49
C ALA A 276 -8.64 5.28 10.94
N GLY A 277 -8.65 6.07 11.99
CA GLY A 277 -7.46 6.58 12.63
C GLY A 277 -7.82 7.53 13.77
N THR A 278 -6.84 7.78 14.63
CA THR A 278 -6.97 8.75 15.72
C THR A 278 -5.93 9.84 15.51
N VAL A 279 -6.38 11.08 15.44
CA VAL A 279 -5.52 12.27 15.39
C VAL A 279 -5.27 12.82 16.78
N GLY A 280 -4.12 13.47 16.95
CA GLY A 280 -3.72 14.04 18.22
C GLY A 280 -2.85 13.10 19.06
N GLU A 281 -2.42 13.61 20.20
CA GLU A 281 -1.19 13.12 20.84
C GLU A 281 -1.38 12.16 22.02
N THR A 282 -2.55 11.74 22.37
CA THR A 282 -2.81 11.16 23.68
C THR A 282 -2.81 9.63 23.73
N ASP A 283 -2.98 8.94 22.60
CA ASP A 283 -3.00 7.49 22.58
C ASP A 283 -1.77 6.92 21.84
N PRO A 284 -0.83 6.28 22.55
CA PRO A 284 0.35 5.67 21.92
C PRO A 284 0.02 4.39 21.15
N VAL A 285 -1.21 3.89 21.24
CA VAL A 285 -1.63 2.59 20.67
C VAL A 285 -2.83 2.82 19.76
N SER A 286 -2.67 3.64 18.74
CA SER A 286 -3.75 3.95 17.81
C SER A 286 -3.51 3.25 16.47
N PRO A 287 -4.24 2.18 16.14
CA PRO A 287 -4.18 1.62 14.80
C PRO A 287 -4.75 2.62 13.79
N VAL A 288 -4.30 2.48 12.55
CA VAL A 288 -4.80 3.27 11.43
C VAL A 288 -5.19 2.35 10.29
N LYS A 289 -6.22 2.73 9.52
CA LYS A 289 -6.67 1.99 8.35
C LYS A 289 -6.98 2.96 7.21
N PHE A 290 -6.35 2.73 6.10
CA PHE A 290 -6.73 3.27 4.80
C PHE A 290 -6.79 2.10 3.84
N LEU A 291 -7.96 1.52 3.65
CA LEU A 291 -8.20 0.27 2.92
C LEU A 291 -7.48 -0.95 3.53
N ILE A 292 -6.23 -0.84 3.91
CA ILE A 292 -5.45 -1.85 4.66
C ILE A 292 -5.12 -1.33 6.07
N GLU A 293 -4.95 -2.23 7.03
CA GLU A 293 -4.66 -1.90 8.42
C GLU A 293 -3.16 -1.65 8.61
N ASN A 294 -2.82 -0.62 9.39
CA ASN A 294 -1.46 -0.19 9.71
C ASN A 294 -0.54 -0.06 8.48
N PRO A 295 -0.91 0.75 7.46
CA PRO A 295 -0.01 1.02 6.35
C PRO A 295 1.20 1.87 6.78
N TRP A 296 1.09 2.53 7.93
CA TRP A 296 2.20 3.18 8.63
C TRP A 296 2.09 2.99 10.13
N GLY A 297 3.22 3.10 10.82
CA GLY A 297 3.35 2.74 12.23
C GLY A 297 3.40 1.21 12.42
N ASN A 298 3.28 0.76 13.65
CA ASN A 298 3.36 -0.61 14.12
C ASN A 298 4.67 -1.30 13.71
N ARG A 299 4.89 -1.67 12.42
CA ARG A 299 6.13 -2.27 11.90
C ARG A 299 6.53 -1.68 10.56
N TRP A 300 7.82 -1.43 10.39
CA TRP A 300 8.42 -1.22 9.09
C TRP A 300 8.14 -2.40 8.18
N GLN A 301 7.75 -2.15 6.94
CA GLN A 301 7.41 -3.18 5.98
C GLN A 301 8.50 -3.30 4.92
N PHE A 302 9.06 -4.51 4.76
CA PHE A 302 9.98 -4.81 3.67
C PHE A 302 9.28 -4.71 2.32
N LEU A 303 9.97 -4.12 1.35
CA LEU A 303 9.63 -4.22 -0.07
C LEU A 303 10.53 -5.25 -0.74
N ASP A 304 9.95 -6.13 -1.53
CA ASP A 304 10.64 -7.33 -2.04
C ASP A 304 11.78 -7.01 -2.99
N ASP A 305 11.56 -6.06 -3.88
CA ASP A 305 12.43 -5.72 -5.01
C ASP A 305 13.20 -4.41 -4.80
N PHE A 306 13.04 -3.75 -3.68
CA PHE A 306 13.64 -2.45 -3.44
C PHE A 306 15.01 -2.58 -2.77
N VAL A 307 16.06 -2.29 -3.53
CA VAL A 307 17.45 -2.35 -3.09
C VAL A 307 18.18 -1.08 -3.49
N VAL A 308 18.92 -0.51 -2.57
CA VAL A 308 19.82 0.61 -2.82
C VAL A 308 21.23 0.09 -3.00
N SER A 309 21.87 0.46 -4.11
CA SER A 309 23.27 0.18 -4.35
C SER A 309 24.14 1.29 -3.77
N ALA A 310 24.67 1.13 -2.57
CA ALA A 310 25.66 2.03 -2.05
C ALA A 310 27.02 1.73 -2.72
N GLY A 311 27.48 2.60 -3.62
CA GLY A 311 28.82 2.52 -4.20
C GLY A 311 29.01 1.61 -5.42
N TYR A 312 27.96 1.16 -6.07
CA TYR A 312 28.05 0.55 -7.39
C TYR A 312 28.19 1.63 -8.49
N GLU A 313 28.80 1.26 -9.63
CA GLU A 313 29.40 2.13 -10.66
C GLU A 313 28.52 3.18 -11.33
N GLU A 314 27.28 3.33 -10.95
CA GLU A 314 26.46 4.41 -11.43
C GLU A 314 25.98 5.24 -10.25
N PRO A 315 25.70 6.53 -10.47
CA PRO A 315 26.00 7.52 -9.45
C PRO A 315 25.51 7.07 -8.09
N ALA A 316 26.42 7.04 -7.14
CA ALA A 316 26.15 6.67 -5.75
C ALA A 316 24.83 7.29 -5.29
N GLY A 317 23.92 6.46 -4.81
CA GLY A 317 22.63 6.95 -4.34
C GLY A 317 21.46 6.82 -5.29
N GLN A 318 21.53 6.00 -6.29
CA GLN A 318 20.37 5.67 -7.12
C GLN A 318 19.60 4.50 -6.55
N PHE A 319 18.27 4.62 -6.56
CA PHE A 319 17.36 3.53 -6.25
C PHE A 319 17.17 2.66 -7.49
N TRP A 320 17.18 1.36 -7.27
CA TRP A 320 16.83 0.37 -8.29
C TRP A 320 15.65 -0.43 -7.80
N ALA A 321 14.63 -0.56 -8.62
CA ALA A 321 13.56 -1.52 -8.42
C ALA A 321 13.62 -2.59 -9.50
N ASP A 322 13.30 -3.78 -9.10
CA ASP A 322 13.00 -4.86 -10.02
C ASP A 322 11.51 -4.79 -10.36
N ILE A 323 11.18 -4.59 -11.64
CA ILE A 323 9.79 -4.64 -12.09
C ILE A 323 9.26 -6.07 -12.21
N TYR A 324 10.14 -7.04 -12.10
CA TYR A 324 9.82 -8.46 -12.12
C TYR A 324 9.91 -9.00 -10.70
N ALA A 325 8.90 -8.70 -9.88
CA ALA A 325 8.86 -9.18 -8.52
C ALA A 325 9.04 -10.71 -8.45
N GLY A 326 9.66 -11.19 -7.40
CA GLY A 326 9.93 -12.60 -7.19
C GLY A 326 11.39 -13.01 -7.40
N GLN A 327 12.21 -12.16 -7.99
CA GLN A 327 13.65 -12.44 -8.09
C GLN A 327 14.38 -12.02 -6.82
N THR A 328 15.27 -12.86 -6.36
CA THR A 328 16.20 -12.48 -5.30
C THR A 328 17.23 -11.52 -5.87
N LEU A 329 17.17 -10.25 -5.48
CA LEU A 329 18.21 -9.30 -5.82
C LEU A 329 19.46 -9.62 -5.02
N THR A 330 20.46 -10.18 -5.69
CA THR A 330 21.82 -10.32 -5.16
C THR A 330 22.70 -9.20 -5.69
N PRO A 331 23.84 -8.93 -5.09
CA PRO A 331 24.79 -7.93 -5.60
C PRO A 331 25.19 -8.12 -7.06
N THR A 332 25.10 -9.37 -7.57
CA THR A 332 25.43 -9.73 -8.95
C THR A 332 24.25 -9.51 -9.91
N ASP A 333 23.04 -9.30 -9.41
CA ASP A 333 21.83 -9.15 -10.22
C ASP A 333 21.49 -7.68 -10.53
N LEU A 334 22.32 -6.74 -10.13
CA LEU A 334 22.23 -5.33 -10.49
C LEU A 334 22.71 -5.12 -11.94
N THR A 335 22.03 -5.77 -12.87
CA THR A 335 22.31 -5.69 -14.30
C THR A 335 21.39 -4.67 -14.98
N SER A 336 21.62 -4.45 -16.28
CA SER A 336 20.85 -3.54 -17.14
C SER A 336 19.33 -3.80 -17.18
N ASP A 337 18.87 -4.93 -16.66
CA ASP A 337 17.46 -5.34 -16.70
C ASP A 337 16.65 -4.78 -15.52
N LYS A 338 17.31 -4.10 -14.57
CA LYS A 338 16.66 -3.47 -13.44
C LYS A 338 16.20 -2.05 -13.78
N ILE A 339 14.96 -1.72 -13.47
CA ILE A 339 14.48 -0.35 -13.66
C ILE A 339 15.02 0.53 -12.54
N LYS A 340 15.73 1.56 -12.97
CA LYS A 340 16.15 2.64 -12.11
C LYS A 340 14.95 3.50 -11.71
N ILE A 341 14.62 3.51 -10.42
CA ILE A 341 13.57 4.36 -9.89
C ILE A 341 14.15 5.75 -9.61
N GLY A 342 14.03 6.61 -10.59
CA GLY A 342 14.42 7.99 -10.46
C GLY A 342 15.87 8.29 -10.81
N SER A 343 16.10 9.49 -11.29
CA SER A 343 17.41 10.05 -11.65
C SER A 343 17.96 10.98 -10.57
N VAL A 344 17.36 10.98 -9.38
CA VAL A 344 17.83 11.83 -8.29
C VAL A 344 18.91 11.12 -7.54
N PRO A 345 20.10 11.66 -7.53
CA PRO A 345 21.07 11.22 -6.56
C PRO A 345 20.49 11.50 -5.17
N LEU A 346 20.29 10.47 -4.37
CA LEU A 346 20.21 10.69 -2.93
C LEU A 346 21.41 11.54 -2.51
N PRO A 347 21.25 12.43 -1.56
CA PRO A 347 22.36 13.18 -1.05
C PRO A 347 23.45 12.18 -0.65
N ASN A 348 24.62 12.38 -1.20
CA ASN A 348 25.83 11.61 -1.13
C ASN A 348 25.83 10.51 -0.04
N ILE A 349 25.55 9.25 -0.42
CA ILE A 349 25.42 8.11 0.50
C ILE A 349 26.78 7.69 1.10
N THR A 350 27.80 8.47 0.96
CA THR A 350 29.07 8.24 1.67
C THR A 350 28.97 8.46 3.19
N ALA A 351 27.81 8.93 3.68
CA ALA A 351 27.53 9.12 5.09
C ALA A 351 26.11 8.65 5.44
N SER A 352 25.89 8.27 6.69
CA SER A 352 24.55 8.08 7.22
C SER A 352 23.75 9.37 7.09
N PHE A 353 22.57 9.29 6.51
CA PHE A 353 21.64 10.42 6.43
C PHE A 353 20.36 10.13 7.21
N ASN A 354 19.80 11.19 7.70
CA ASN A 354 18.60 11.16 8.52
C ASN A 354 17.87 12.48 8.27
N THR A 355 16.94 12.49 7.31
CA THR A 355 16.47 13.72 6.70
C THR A 355 14.97 13.78 6.58
N TYR A 356 14.44 14.99 6.64
CA TYR A 356 13.04 15.28 6.33
C TYR A 356 12.90 15.66 4.86
N CYS A 357 11.78 15.27 4.27
CA CYS A 357 11.55 15.51 2.86
C CYS A 357 11.01 16.93 2.64
N THR A 358 11.71 17.72 1.86
CA THR A 358 11.30 19.07 1.47
C THR A 358 11.02 19.21 -0.01
N LYS A 359 11.35 18.20 -0.83
CA LYS A 359 11.12 18.21 -2.28
C LYS A 359 10.48 16.90 -2.74
N ILE A 360 9.67 17.03 -3.78
CA ILE A 360 9.06 15.91 -4.49
C ILE A 360 9.76 15.75 -5.83
N GLN A 361 10.09 14.51 -6.17
CA GLN A 361 10.48 14.15 -7.52
C GLN A 361 9.69 12.95 -7.99
N THR A 362 9.17 13.05 -9.20
CA THR A 362 8.39 11.99 -9.82
C THR A 362 9.13 11.41 -11.01
N THR A 363 9.03 10.10 -11.18
CA THR A 363 9.47 9.36 -12.35
C THR A 363 8.38 8.38 -12.75
N ASP A 364 8.47 7.79 -13.93
CA ASP A 364 7.50 6.77 -14.38
C ASP A 364 7.43 5.57 -13.42
N ALA A 365 8.53 5.22 -12.79
CA ALA A 365 8.61 4.09 -11.86
C ALA A 365 8.10 4.41 -10.44
N GLY A 366 7.82 5.65 -10.15
CA GLY A 366 7.38 6.08 -8.82
C GLY A 366 7.74 7.52 -8.55
N TRP A 367 7.48 7.97 -7.36
CA TRP A 367 7.91 9.26 -6.91
C TRP A 367 8.66 9.13 -5.59
N GLY A 368 9.70 9.93 -5.46
CA GLY A 368 10.52 10.04 -4.29
C GLY A 368 10.36 11.40 -3.65
N LEU A 369 10.59 11.46 -2.37
CA LEU A 369 10.67 12.68 -1.60
C LEU A 369 12.14 12.93 -1.30
N PHE A 370 12.61 14.11 -1.61
CA PHE A 370 14.02 14.45 -1.45
C PHE A 370 14.20 15.80 -0.80
N ASP A 371 15.21 15.99 -0.29
CA ASP A 371 16.22 16.92 0.12
C ASP A 371 16.47 16.91 1.62
N ALA A 372 17.74 16.97 1.83
CA ALA A 372 18.40 16.43 2.97
C ALA A 372 18.70 17.40 4.07
N ASN A 373 18.55 18.67 3.93
CA ASN A 373 19.31 19.55 4.80
C ASN A 373 18.53 20.67 5.50
N SER A 374 17.23 20.78 5.30
CA SER A 374 16.50 21.96 5.79
C SER A 374 15.15 21.72 6.43
N GLY A 375 14.63 20.48 6.43
CA GLY A 375 13.36 20.16 7.09
C GLY A 375 13.52 19.87 8.58
N SER A 376 12.41 19.91 9.31
CA SER A 376 12.32 19.50 10.72
C SER A 376 10.99 18.78 10.93
N ASP A 377 10.78 18.22 12.12
CA ASP A 377 9.50 17.64 12.53
C ASP A 377 8.34 18.65 12.59
N SER A 378 8.63 19.93 12.45
CA SER A 378 7.67 21.01 12.42
C SER A 378 7.58 21.76 11.09
N THR A 379 8.48 21.49 10.13
CA THR A 379 8.52 22.14 8.82
C THR A 379 8.73 21.15 7.70
N GLY A 380 7.88 21.21 6.68
CA GLY A 380 7.86 20.23 5.60
C GLY A 380 7.12 18.95 5.99
N LEU A 381 7.48 17.83 5.37
CA LEU A 381 6.92 16.52 5.68
C LEU A 381 7.67 15.90 6.86
N CYS A 382 6.94 15.50 7.90
CA CYS A 382 7.52 14.82 9.06
C CYS A 382 8.05 13.43 8.74
N ASP A 383 7.47 12.74 7.75
CA ASP A 383 7.87 11.41 7.31
C ASP A 383 9.35 11.42 6.93
N ARG A 384 10.13 10.60 7.62
CA ARG A 384 11.58 10.70 7.60
C ARG A 384 12.22 9.67 6.70
N HIS A 385 13.30 10.06 6.04
CA HIS A 385 14.15 9.16 5.31
C HIS A 385 15.43 8.86 6.08
N TRP A 386 15.78 7.58 6.23
CA TRP A 386 17.03 7.11 6.82
C TRP A 386 17.86 6.39 5.77
N GLY A 387 19.12 6.63 5.78
CA GLY A 387 20.07 5.88 4.98
C GLY A 387 21.38 5.69 5.73
N ASN A 388 22.05 4.58 5.46
CA ASN A 388 23.39 4.30 5.95
C ASN A 388 24.19 3.73 4.78
N GLY A 389 25.05 4.55 4.23
CA GLY A 389 25.85 4.20 3.07
C GLY A 389 27.32 4.08 3.44
N THR A 390 27.73 2.91 3.89
CA THR A 390 29.16 2.57 3.83
C THR A 390 29.34 1.68 2.59
N PRO A 391 29.92 2.21 1.49
CA PRO A 391 30.24 1.38 0.34
C PRO A 391 31.13 0.19 0.75
N PRO A 392 30.96 -1.01 0.18
CA PRO A 392 30.14 -1.39 -0.98
C PRO A 392 28.82 -2.11 -0.62
N ASP A 393 28.20 -1.82 0.50
CA ASP A 393 27.07 -2.62 0.98
C ASP A 393 25.74 -2.25 0.31
N LEU A 394 25.04 -3.24 -0.20
CA LEU A 394 23.64 -3.11 -0.63
C LEU A 394 22.72 -2.92 0.59
N ARG A 395 21.73 -2.06 0.44
CA ARG A 395 20.71 -1.80 1.46
C ARG A 395 19.31 -2.11 0.94
N LEU A 396 18.48 -2.63 1.84
CA LEU A 396 17.07 -2.89 1.57
C LEU A 396 16.22 -1.67 1.92
N GLY A 397 15.18 -1.43 1.13
CA GLY A 397 14.15 -0.46 1.44
C GLY A 397 13.06 -1.05 2.34
N ILE A 398 12.71 -0.32 3.39
CA ILE A 398 11.56 -0.56 4.24
C ILE A 398 10.74 0.73 4.38
N VAL A 399 9.44 0.61 4.49
CA VAL A 399 8.49 1.74 4.44
C VAL A 399 7.55 1.77 5.65
N GLY A 400 6.91 2.90 5.87
CA GLY A 400 5.80 3.09 6.81
C GLY A 400 6.18 3.50 8.22
N GLY A 401 7.36 3.20 8.69
CA GLY A 401 7.74 3.44 10.08
C GLY A 401 7.27 2.33 11.04
N SER A 402 7.68 2.43 12.28
CA SER A 402 7.35 1.48 13.35
C SER A 402 6.68 2.16 14.54
N SER A 403 6.33 1.36 15.52
CA SER A 403 5.77 1.84 16.80
C SER A 403 6.72 2.72 17.62
N ALA A 404 7.98 2.91 17.19
CA ALA A 404 8.99 3.71 17.89
C ALA A 404 9.36 5.02 17.16
N ASP A 405 8.77 5.30 16.00
CA ASP A 405 9.24 6.41 15.16
C ASP A 405 8.47 7.73 15.38
N GLY A 406 7.37 7.72 16.13
CA GLY A 406 6.60 8.91 16.46
C GLY A 406 6.05 9.61 15.20
N SER A 407 6.21 10.92 15.13
CA SER A 407 5.84 11.74 13.97
C SER A 407 6.74 11.50 12.75
N LEU A 408 7.82 10.76 12.90
CA LEU A 408 8.78 10.46 11.82
C LEU A 408 8.32 9.29 10.94
N GLY A 409 7.45 8.42 11.47
CA GLY A 409 6.75 7.40 10.70
C GLY A 409 5.67 8.04 9.82
N GLY A 410 5.15 7.31 8.87
CA GLY A 410 4.07 7.78 8.00
C GLY A 410 4.11 7.08 6.66
N LEU A 411 3.15 7.42 5.79
CA LEU A 411 3.00 6.81 4.47
C LEU A 411 4.28 6.91 3.60
N SER A 412 4.99 8.02 3.73
CA SER A 412 6.20 8.33 2.95
C SER A 412 7.49 8.03 3.69
N ALA A 413 7.42 7.56 4.94
CA ALA A 413 8.62 7.17 5.69
C ALA A 413 9.35 6.03 4.97
N LEU A 414 10.67 6.20 4.79
CA LEU A 414 11.52 5.28 4.05
C LEU A 414 12.84 5.08 4.78
N SER A 415 13.22 3.85 5.02
CA SER A 415 14.56 3.54 5.50
C SER A 415 15.34 2.69 4.50
N LEU A 416 16.57 3.11 4.24
CA LEU A 416 17.55 2.52 3.33
C LEU A 416 18.79 2.08 4.09
N SER A 417 18.66 1.83 5.39
CA SER A 417 19.76 1.46 6.27
C SER A 417 19.88 -0.05 6.50
N VAL A 418 18.91 -0.83 6.06
CA VAL A 418 18.81 -2.26 6.36
C VAL A 418 19.76 -3.05 5.47
N THR A 419 20.62 -3.89 6.04
CA THR A 419 21.49 -4.80 5.28
C THR A 419 20.67 -5.96 4.68
N LEU A 420 21.24 -6.69 3.71
CA LEU A 420 20.56 -7.83 3.07
C LEU A 420 20.11 -8.92 4.05
N GLY A 421 20.88 -9.14 5.10
CA GLY A 421 20.56 -10.09 6.20
C GLY A 421 19.91 -9.42 7.40
N GLY A 422 19.52 -8.14 7.29
CA GLY A 422 18.95 -7.38 8.40
C GLY A 422 17.64 -7.99 8.91
N SER A 423 17.56 -8.13 10.22
CA SER A 423 16.35 -8.53 10.93
C SER A 423 16.28 -7.76 12.25
N TYR A 424 15.13 -7.25 12.57
CA TYR A 424 14.93 -6.47 13.79
C TYR A 424 13.51 -6.57 14.30
N TRP A 425 13.27 -6.28 15.55
CA TRP A 425 11.95 -6.37 16.17
C TRP A 425 10.91 -5.45 15.53
N SER A 426 11.34 -4.39 14.88
CA SER A 426 10.47 -3.42 14.21
C SER A 426 10.26 -3.72 12.72
N TYR A 427 10.90 -4.74 12.15
CA TYR A 427 10.78 -5.08 10.74
C TYR A 427 9.76 -6.21 10.56
N GLY A 428 8.80 -5.95 9.72
CA GLY A 428 7.75 -6.86 9.29
C GLY A 428 7.63 -6.88 7.77
N ALA A 429 6.55 -7.44 7.28
CA ALA A 429 6.28 -7.58 5.85
C ALA A 429 4.78 -7.67 5.60
N ARG A 430 4.37 -7.53 4.33
CA ARG A 430 3.00 -7.72 3.89
C ARG A 430 2.98 -8.64 2.68
N VAL A 431 2.04 -9.58 2.66
CA VAL A 431 1.85 -10.49 1.53
C VAL A 431 1.06 -9.81 0.42
N ALA A 432 1.39 -10.14 -0.83
CA ALA A 432 0.63 -9.77 -2.02
C ALA A 432 0.36 -11.01 -2.89
N PHE A 433 -0.63 -10.89 -3.76
CA PHE A 433 -1.04 -11.95 -4.67
C PHE A 433 -1.54 -11.34 -5.97
N VAL A 434 -1.16 -11.93 -7.11
CA VAL A 434 -1.63 -11.53 -8.44
C VAL A 434 -2.34 -12.68 -9.13
N PHE A 435 -3.44 -12.38 -9.86
CA PHE A 435 -4.26 -13.38 -10.54
C PHE A 435 -5.06 -12.79 -11.71
N ASP A 436 -5.57 -13.66 -12.58
CA ASP A 436 -6.41 -13.33 -13.74
C ASP A 436 -7.89 -13.60 -13.52
#